data_499494b734ae70fbdc83ef6ca0dde341
#
_entry.id   499494b734ae70fbdc83ef6ca0dde341
#
_cell.length_a   1.000
_cell.length_b   1.000
_cell.length_c   1.000
_cell.angle_alpha   90.00
_cell.angle_beta   90.00
_cell.angle_gamma   90.00
#
_symmetry.space_group_name_H-M   'P 1'
#
loop_
_entity.id
_entity.type
_entity.pdbx_description
1 polymer ?
#
loop_
_entity_poly.entity_id
_entity_poly.type
_entity_poly.pdbx_seq_one_letter_code
_entity_poly.pdbx_strand_id
1 'polypeptide(L)'
;MHPAEPWTFLLSGRSGSGDTEGLIMCIDPTPTRLATAVVLLASVSGAAHALDARSLSLGGSAIANGEGAPGAFANPASLMAMQRRGEKVHVSLGVALETRDDAGVYDIANDRDNETLEEDIDAAVAEIDFSTAEPDCLDDPTVACLEDLDGLGVLSARALDILDSVDRSDISGQATAALGLAFSNTPYPFAIHLQVRGTGRGRVEASDADRVYFEQFASTLADASLSRAEIEATGALTLEIDEDRRTGTITVVSPEDQLTSGIEGGGLVRMTLGASIARTVTIKGHDVDIGITPKLSSLLAQGVETTLDEEFGDGQSSEDRFADSEVSDTSFSVDLGGSMRLTTHPIRLAAVLRNVIPESIETTEGVVFETGPQLVVGGAWSREIFTVNADLALNEADVDSFPTQVFALGGEVTKGPFALRAGINHDFARTESRTGLSLGLGLGPLEIGARASAIEHLQAGAQVSLTF
;
A
#
# COMPACT_ATOMS: atom_id res chain seq x y z
N MET A 1 -2.96 -1.40 41.35
CA MET A 1 -2.44 -1.27 39.97
C MET A 1 -1.65 0.04 39.96
N HIS A 2 -0.32 -0.05 39.90
CA HIS A 2 0.54 1.12 39.76
C HIS A 2 0.66 1.46 38.26
N PRO A 3 0.61 2.73 37.87
CA PRO A 3 0.85 3.15 36.50
C PRO A 3 2.34 2.93 36.18
N ALA A 4 2.63 2.35 35.02
CA ALA A 4 3.97 2.17 34.50
C ALA A 4 4.58 3.53 34.12
N GLU A 5 5.82 3.79 34.56
CA GLU A 5 6.53 5.02 34.24
C GLU A 5 7.03 5.00 32.76
N PRO A 6 6.98 6.13 32.05
CA PRO A 6 7.43 6.22 30.67
C PRO A 6 8.95 6.13 30.55
N TRP A 7 9.43 5.34 29.58
CA TRP A 7 10.87 5.24 29.25
C TRP A 7 11.30 6.43 28.40
N THR A 8 12.24 7.24 28.93
CA THR A 8 12.81 8.39 28.22
C THR A 8 14.13 7.97 27.58
N PHE A 9 14.21 8.01 26.24
CA PHE A 9 15.47 7.87 25.51
C PHE A 9 16.03 9.26 25.17
N LEU A 10 17.15 9.61 25.78
CA LEU A 10 17.93 10.81 25.48
C LEU A 10 18.97 10.48 24.42
N LEU A 11 18.79 10.97 23.20
CA LEU A 11 19.86 11.05 22.19
C LEU A 11 20.58 12.40 22.36
N SER A 12 21.73 12.42 23.01
CA SER A 12 22.57 13.61 23.11
C SER A 12 23.52 13.70 21.90
N GLY A 13 23.19 14.57 20.95
CA GLY A 13 24.12 15.04 19.93
C GLY A 13 24.76 16.37 20.38
N ARG A 14 26.06 16.37 20.67
CA ARG A 14 26.83 17.60 20.92
C ARG A 14 27.16 18.27 19.59
N SER A 15 26.64 19.46 19.36
CA SER A 15 27.28 20.44 18.48
C SER A 15 27.07 21.84 19.06
N GLY A 16 28.09 22.65 19.00
CA GLY A 16 28.21 23.89 19.76
C GLY A 16 27.32 25.04 19.24
N SER A 17 27.03 25.90 20.18
CA SER A 17 26.53 27.29 20.09
C SER A 17 25.26 27.54 19.28
N GLY A 18 24.17 27.87 19.99
CA GLY A 18 23.01 28.57 19.48
C GLY A 18 21.72 27.79 19.71
N ASP A 19 20.85 28.39 20.45
CA ASP A 19 19.50 27.98 20.89
C ASP A 19 18.83 26.93 20.00
N THR A 20 18.78 25.69 20.50
CA THR A 20 17.94 24.61 19.95
C THR A 20 16.86 24.28 20.97
N GLU A 21 15.63 24.66 20.66
CA GLU A 21 14.45 24.03 21.26
C GLU A 21 14.51 22.54 20.90
N GLY A 22 14.82 21.70 21.88
CA GLY A 22 14.86 20.24 21.72
C GLY A 22 13.44 19.73 21.50
N LEU A 23 13.19 19.13 20.33
CA LEU A 23 11.99 18.36 20.05
C LEU A 23 12.00 17.12 20.96
N ILE A 24 11.30 17.20 22.11
CA ILE A 24 11.10 16.06 22.99
C ILE A 24 9.95 15.24 22.38
N MET A 25 10.28 14.18 21.68
CA MET A 25 9.31 13.16 21.29
C MET A 25 9.02 12.28 22.52
N CYS A 26 7.94 12.56 23.23
CA CYS A 26 7.40 11.63 24.22
C CYS A 26 6.65 10.52 23.51
N ILE A 27 7.26 9.36 23.35
CA ILE A 27 6.58 8.16 22.87
C ILE A 27 5.90 7.52 24.09
N ASP A 28 4.59 7.67 24.17
CA ASP A 28 3.74 6.96 25.13
C ASP A 28 3.62 5.49 24.67
N PRO A 29 4.01 4.49 25.48
CA PRO A 29 4.07 3.09 25.06
C PRO A 29 2.72 2.37 25.07
N THR A 30 1.62 3.07 24.93
CA THR A 30 0.33 2.40 24.71
C THR A 30 0.36 1.74 23.33
N PRO A 31 -0.05 0.45 23.19
CA PRO A 31 -0.01 -0.27 21.93
C PRO A 31 -0.76 0.43 20.80
N THR A 32 -1.79 1.20 21.12
CA THR A 32 -2.55 2.04 20.18
C THR A 32 -1.69 3.13 19.51
N ARG A 33 -0.85 3.83 20.28
CA ARG A 33 0.01 4.89 19.72
C ARG A 33 1.23 4.36 18.97
N LEU A 34 1.70 3.16 19.34
CA LEU A 34 2.73 2.47 18.56
C LEU A 34 2.18 2.01 17.21
N ALA A 35 0.93 1.50 17.19
CA ALA A 35 0.21 1.15 15.97
C ALA A 35 -0.04 2.39 15.10
N THR A 36 -0.49 3.52 15.67
CA THR A 36 -0.71 4.78 14.96
C THR A 36 0.61 5.37 14.41
N ALA A 37 1.71 5.31 15.18
CA ALA A 37 3.03 5.74 14.69
C ALA A 37 3.57 4.80 13.60
N VAL A 38 3.30 3.50 13.68
CA VAL A 38 3.64 2.52 12.64
C VAL A 38 2.73 2.69 11.41
N VAL A 39 1.45 3.01 11.59
CA VAL A 39 0.53 3.32 10.49
C VAL A 39 0.87 4.67 9.85
N LEU A 40 1.22 5.71 10.59
CA LEU A 40 1.72 6.99 10.06
C LEU A 40 3.10 6.87 9.40
N LEU A 41 3.99 5.98 9.89
CA LEU A 41 5.23 5.62 9.20
C LEU A 41 4.99 4.64 8.04
N ALA A 42 3.88 3.88 8.07
CA ALA A 42 3.45 2.96 7.04
C ALA A 42 2.56 3.62 5.97
N SER A 43 2.02 4.82 6.22
CA SER A 43 1.24 5.56 5.22
C SER A 43 2.03 5.98 3.97
N VAL A 44 3.22 5.46 3.79
CA VAL A 44 4.07 5.63 2.61
C VAL A 44 4.57 4.25 2.19
N SER A 45 3.76 3.33 1.59
CA SER A 45 4.40 2.10 1.07
C SER A 45 3.49 0.96 0.56
N GLY A 46 3.59 0.47 -0.64
CA GLY A 46 2.85 -0.63 -1.28
C GLY A 46 3.47 -2.05 -1.17
N ALA A 47 2.80 -3.06 -1.69
CA ALA A 47 3.07 -4.50 -1.45
C ALA A 47 4.50 -4.99 -1.75
N ALA A 48 5.34 -5.19 -0.75
CA ALA A 48 6.66 -5.78 -0.89
C ALA A 48 6.62 -7.31 -0.85
N HIS A 49 6.84 -7.96 -2.00
CA HIS A 49 7.09 -9.40 -2.09
C HIS A 49 8.53 -9.78 -1.77
N ALA A 50 9.43 -8.80 -1.74
CA ALA A 50 10.83 -9.01 -1.46
C ALA A 50 11.06 -9.03 0.06
N LEU A 51 11.26 -10.22 0.61
CA LEU A 51 11.57 -10.45 2.02
C LEU A 51 13.01 -10.01 2.40
N ASP A 52 13.83 -9.71 1.42
CA ASP A 52 15.24 -9.36 1.61
C ASP A 52 15.76 -8.46 0.45
N ALA A 53 16.80 -7.68 0.76
CA ALA A 53 17.41 -6.76 -0.20
C ALA A 53 17.99 -7.45 -1.45
N ARG A 54 18.40 -8.72 -1.32
CA ARG A 54 18.90 -9.50 -2.44
C ARG A 54 17.79 -9.87 -3.40
N SER A 55 16.68 -10.43 -2.91
CA SER A 55 15.54 -10.77 -3.76
C SER A 55 14.90 -9.52 -4.38
N LEU A 56 14.80 -8.42 -3.63
CA LEU A 56 14.36 -7.13 -4.15
C LEU A 56 15.18 -6.70 -5.37
N SER A 57 16.51 -6.78 -5.25
CA SER A 57 17.46 -6.43 -6.32
C SER A 57 17.37 -7.33 -7.56
N LEU A 58 16.80 -8.52 -7.41
CA LEU A 58 16.62 -9.53 -8.46
C LEU A 58 15.17 -9.53 -9.01
N GLY A 59 14.46 -8.42 -8.91
CA GLY A 59 13.08 -8.31 -9.34
C GLY A 59 12.06 -8.99 -8.43
N GLY A 60 12.47 -9.51 -7.27
CA GLY A 60 11.66 -10.34 -6.38
C GLY A 60 11.91 -11.85 -6.54
N SER A 61 12.80 -12.27 -7.45
CA SER A 61 13.09 -13.71 -7.66
C SER A 61 13.97 -14.27 -6.55
N ALA A 62 13.52 -15.34 -5.88
CA ALA A 62 14.21 -15.93 -4.74
C ALA A 62 14.00 -17.45 -4.56
N ILE A 63 12.93 -18.05 -5.13
CA ILE A 63 12.51 -19.40 -4.72
C ILE A 63 13.47 -20.50 -5.13
N ALA A 64 14.21 -20.32 -6.23
CA ALA A 64 15.17 -21.31 -6.70
C ALA A 64 16.60 -21.09 -6.20
N ASN A 65 16.97 -19.85 -5.82
CA ASN A 65 18.33 -19.51 -5.40
C ASN A 65 18.39 -18.65 -4.14
N GLY A 66 17.37 -18.74 -3.28
CA GLY A 66 17.38 -18.11 -1.98
C GLY A 66 18.52 -18.62 -1.10
N GLU A 67 19.09 -17.77 -0.27
CA GLU A 67 20.23 -18.08 0.60
C GLU A 67 19.87 -17.88 2.07
N GLY A 68 20.43 -18.75 2.92
CA GLY A 68 20.29 -18.67 4.36
C GLY A 68 18.84 -18.65 4.87
N ALA A 69 18.61 -17.88 5.90
CA ALA A 69 17.29 -17.74 6.52
C ALA A 69 16.26 -17.04 5.59
N PRO A 70 16.60 -15.94 4.89
CA PRO A 70 15.67 -15.34 3.90
C PRO A 70 15.28 -16.29 2.80
N GLY A 71 16.23 -17.10 2.30
CA GLY A 71 15.94 -18.13 1.31
C GLY A 71 14.97 -19.19 1.83
N ALA A 72 15.07 -19.57 3.11
CA ALA A 72 14.14 -20.51 3.75
C ALA A 72 12.71 -19.92 3.87
N PHE A 73 12.60 -18.62 4.00
CA PHE A 73 11.32 -17.91 3.96
C PHE A 73 10.70 -17.95 2.57
N ALA A 74 11.51 -17.67 1.54
CA ALA A 74 11.05 -17.68 0.17
C ALA A 74 10.63 -19.09 -0.27
N ASN A 75 11.41 -20.11 0.14
CA ASN A 75 11.16 -21.53 -0.14
C ASN A 75 11.88 -22.39 0.92
N PRO A 76 11.18 -23.11 1.80
CA PRO A 76 11.79 -23.90 2.87
C PRO A 76 12.78 -24.97 2.35
N ALA A 77 12.63 -25.48 1.14
CA ALA A 77 13.56 -26.43 0.53
C ALA A 77 14.96 -25.84 0.30
N SER A 78 15.14 -24.51 0.32
CA SER A 78 16.42 -23.83 0.15
C SER A 78 17.42 -24.14 1.28
N LEU A 79 16.95 -24.54 2.45
CA LEU A 79 17.81 -24.96 3.58
C LEU A 79 18.77 -26.09 3.21
N MET A 80 18.35 -26.99 2.32
CA MET A 80 19.22 -28.07 1.82
C MET A 80 20.39 -27.53 0.98
N ALA A 81 20.23 -26.36 0.37
CA ALA A 81 21.31 -25.70 -0.36
C ALA A 81 22.36 -25.14 0.60
N MET A 82 21.95 -24.55 1.71
CA MET A 82 22.82 -24.06 2.77
C MET A 82 23.66 -25.23 3.33
N GLN A 83 23.03 -26.36 3.61
CA GLN A 83 23.72 -27.55 4.10
C GLN A 83 24.79 -28.06 3.11
N ARG A 84 24.48 -28.10 1.81
CA ARG A 84 25.42 -28.53 0.77
C ARG A 84 26.61 -27.59 0.58
N ARG A 85 26.45 -26.30 0.89
CA ARG A 85 27.57 -25.33 0.90
C ARG A 85 28.45 -25.43 2.13
N GLY A 86 28.04 -26.20 3.14
CA GLY A 86 28.75 -26.36 4.39
C GLY A 86 28.60 -25.18 5.36
N GLU A 87 27.67 -24.29 5.07
CA GLU A 87 27.30 -23.20 5.96
C GLU A 87 26.58 -23.78 7.18
N LYS A 88 26.98 -23.43 8.39
CA LYS A 88 26.45 -24.05 9.61
C LYS A 88 25.32 -23.22 10.21
N VAL A 89 25.55 -21.93 10.30
CA VAL A 89 24.60 -20.97 10.89
C VAL A 89 24.51 -19.75 9.97
N HIS A 90 23.32 -19.27 9.78
CA HIS A 90 23.06 -18.02 9.06
C HIS A 90 22.12 -17.13 9.88
N VAL A 91 22.52 -15.87 10.06
CA VAL A 91 21.74 -14.84 10.76
C VAL A 91 21.46 -13.72 9.77
N SER A 92 20.25 -13.25 9.67
CA SER A 92 19.88 -12.12 8.82
C SER A 92 18.98 -11.16 9.56
N LEU A 93 19.19 -9.88 9.33
CA LEU A 93 18.29 -8.78 9.71
C LEU A 93 18.09 -7.90 8.50
N GLY A 94 16.85 -7.70 8.10
CA GLY A 94 16.50 -6.90 6.94
C GLY A 94 15.36 -5.95 7.24
N VAL A 95 15.35 -4.84 6.51
CA VAL A 95 14.26 -3.87 6.47
C VAL A 95 13.96 -3.52 5.02
N ALA A 96 12.69 -3.29 4.71
CA ALA A 96 12.25 -2.82 3.40
C ALA A 96 11.10 -1.84 3.56
N LEU A 97 11.06 -0.86 2.68
CA LEU A 97 10.00 0.12 2.56
C LEU A 97 9.54 0.14 1.10
N GLU A 98 8.26 0.28 0.89
CA GLU A 98 7.67 0.44 -0.44
C GLU A 98 6.56 1.48 -0.40
N THR A 99 6.52 2.35 -1.39
CA THR A 99 5.49 3.38 -1.59
C THR A 99 4.81 3.14 -2.93
N ARG A 100 3.52 3.44 -3.00
CA ARG A 100 2.72 3.31 -4.19
C ARG A 100 1.61 4.35 -4.21
N ASP A 101 1.54 5.08 -5.31
CA ASP A 101 0.48 6.03 -5.63
C ASP A 101 0.12 5.84 -7.11
N ASP A 102 -0.88 5.01 -7.39
CA ASP A 102 -1.17 4.57 -8.76
C ASP A 102 -1.77 5.68 -9.64
N ALA A 103 -2.39 6.69 -9.05
CA ALA A 103 -3.04 7.77 -9.79
C ALA A 103 -2.47 9.15 -9.50
N GLY A 104 -1.36 9.26 -8.78
CA GLY A 104 -0.83 10.55 -8.36
C GLY A 104 -1.75 11.27 -7.37
N VAL A 105 -2.48 10.52 -6.54
CA VAL A 105 -3.42 11.08 -5.55
C VAL A 105 -2.70 12.05 -4.61
N TYR A 106 -1.43 11.76 -4.29
CA TYR A 106 -0.61 12.66 -3.49
C TYR A 106 -0.40 14.02 -4.19
N ASP A 107 -0.14 14.01 -5.51
CA ASP A 107 0.04 15.23 -6.28
C ASP A 107 -1.30 15.98 -6.41
N ILE A 108 -2.41 15.26 -6.63
CA ILE A 108 -3.76 15.82 -6.68
C ILE A 108 -4.13 16.45 -5.34
N ALA A 109 -3.88 15.76 -4.22
CA ALA A 109 -4.18 16.25 -2.87
C ALA A 109 -3.30 17.44 -2.45
N ASN A 110 -2.08 17.55 -2.96
CA ASN A 110 -1.17 18.66 -2.68
C ASN A 110 -1.21 19.76 -3.78
N ASP A 111 -2.04 19.61 -4.78
CA ASP A 111 -2.24 20.69 -5.75
C ASP A 111 -2.93 21.86 -5.03
N ARG A 112 -2.25 23.00 -5.01
CA ARG A 112 -2.73 24.19 -4.30
C ARG A 112 -4.10 24.65 -4.77
N ASP A 113 -4.37 24.43 -6.05
CA ASP A 113 -5.67 24.76 -6.59
C ASP A 113 -6.78 23.82 -6.05
N ASN A 114 -6.47 22.58 -5.67
CA ASN A 114 -7.42 21.64 -5.07
C ASN A 114 -7.60 21.89 -3.56
N GLU A 115 -6.55 22.35 -2.85
CA GLU A 115 -6.65 22.74 -1.44
C GLU A 115 -7.64 23.90 -1.20
N THR A 116 -7.91 24.73 -2.22
CA THR A 116 -8.80 25.90 -2.12
C THR A 116 -10.18 25.65 -2.70
N LEU A 117 -10.47 24.44 -3.19
CA LEU A 117 -11.73 24.17 -3.89
C LEU A 117 -12.97 24.43 -3.03
N GLU A 118 -12.95 24.00 -1.76
CA GLU A 118 -14.02 24.28 -0.80
C GLU A 118 -14.17 25.79 -0.54
N GLU A 119 -13.06 26.46 -0.23
CA GLU A 119 -13.05 27.92 -0.03
C GLU A 119 -13.51 28.68 -1.28
N ASP A 120 -13.16 28.19 -2.48
CA ASP A 120 -13.54 28.78 -3.75
C ASP A 120 -15.04 28.58 -4.04
N ILE A 121 -15.61 27.42 -3.67
CA ILE A 121 -17.05 27.14 -3.76
C ILE A 121 -17.81 28.07 -2.81
N ASP A 122 -17.40 28.15 -1.54
CA ASP A 122 -18.02 29.02 -0.54
C ASP A 122 -17.95 30.49 -0.94
N ALA A 123 -16.81 30.92 -1.47
CA ALA A 123 -16.64 32.28 -1.96
C ALA A 123 -17.54 32.55 -3.17
N ALA A 124 -17.63 31.64 -4.13
CA ALA A 124 -18.49 31.78 -5.31
C ALA A 124 -19.97 31.83 -4.91
N VAL A 125 -20.38 31.03 -3.93
CA VAL A 125 -21.77 31.06 -3.38
C VAL A 125 -22.05 32.37 -2.65
N ALA A 126 -21.06 32.89 -1.88
CA ALA A 126 -21.21 34.15 -1.12
C ALA A 126 -21.22 35.39 -2.03
N GLU A 127 -20.62 35.34 -3.21
CA GLU A 127 -20.61 36.45 -4.18
C GLU A 127 -21.90 36.59 -4.97
N ILE A 128 -22.82 35.62 -4.91
CA ILE A 128 -24.09 35.68 -5.61
C ILE A 128 -24.97 36.75 -4.99
N ASP A 129 -25.08 37.93 -5.62
CA ASP A 129 -25.88 39.07 -5.14
C ASP A 129 -27.05 39.39 -6.06
N PHE A 130 -28.24 39.02 -5.62
CA PHE A 130 -29.47 39.33 -6.33
C PHE A 130 -29.92 40.80 -6.24
N SER A 131 -29.29 41.59 -5.39
CA SER A 131 -29.72 42.99 -5.19
C SER A 131 -29.54 43.87 -6.42
N THR A 132 -28.66 43.42 -7.35
CA THR A 132 -28.35 44.12 -8.61
C THR A 132 -29.06 43.57 -9.84
N ALA A 133 -29.81 42.47 -9.72
CA ALA A 133 -30.51 41.85 -10.83
C ALA A 133 -31.50 42.80 -11.49
N GLU A 134 -31.57 42.78 -12.81
CA GLU A 134 -32.58 43.55 -13.54
C GLU A 134 -34.03 43.10 -13.15
N PRO A 135 -35.04 43.99 -13.16
CA PRO A 135 -36.40 43.66 -12.75
C PRO A 135 -36.99 42.44 -13.47
N ASP A 136 -36.61 42.19 -14.72
CA ASP A 136 -37.08 41.05 -15.50
C ASP A 136 -36.52 39.72 -15.00
N CYS A 137 -35.40 39.71 -14.35
CA CYS A 137 -34.79 38.52 -13.75
C CYS A 137 -35.49 38.09 -12.45
N LEU A 138 -36.21 38.98 -11.78
CA LEU A 138 -36.98 38.63 -10.57
C LEU A 138 -38.32 37.97 -10.91
N ASP A 139 -38.88 38.26 -12.09
CA ASP A 139 -40.17 37.68 -12.52
C ASP A 139 -39.99 36.29 -13.18
N ASP A 140 -38.89 36.06 -13.89
CA ASP A 140 -38.54 34.77 -14.49
C ASP A 140 -37.00 34.63 -14.59
N PRO A 141 -36.32 34.28 -13.50
CA PRO A 141 -34.87 34.20 -13.47
C PRO A 141 -34.37 33.09 -14.40
N THR A 142 -33.41 33.45 -15.23
CA THR A 142 -32.62 32.50 -16.03
C THR A 142 -31.17 32.51 -15.58
N VAL A 143 -30.39 31.50 -15.94
CA VAL A 143 -28.94 31.48 -15.64
C VAL A 143 -28.25 32.76 -16.14
N ALA A 144 -28.70 33.32 -17.24
CA ALA A 144 -28.16 34.60 -17.77
C ALA A 144 -28.35 35.81 -16.82
N CYS A 145 -29.31 35.72 -15.89
CA CYS A 145 -29.55 36.74 -14.87
C CYS A 145 -28.57 36.59 -13.65
N LEU A 146 -27.84 35.53 -13.63
CA LEU A 146 -26.97 35.13 -12.52
C LEU A 146 -25.54 35.10 -13.07
N GLU A 147 -24.98 36.30 -13.42
CA GLU A 147 -23.67 36.43 -14.04
C GLU A 147 -22.55 35.77 -13.20
N ASP A 148 -22.77 35.57 -11.89
CA ASP A 148 -21.77 35.01 -10.97
C ASP A 148 -21.83 33.45 -10.89
N LEU A 149 -22.82 32.79 -11.54
CA LEU A 149 -22.89 31.34 -11.54
C LEU A 149 -21.87 30.63 -12.45
N ASP A 150 -21.27 31.36 -13.39
CA ASP A 150 -20.18 30.80 -14.23
C ASP A 150 -19.03 30.22 -13.39
N GLY A 151 -18.73 30.86 -12.26
CA GLY A 151 -17.72 30.37 -11.29
C GLY A 151 -18.06 28.99 -10.75
N LEU A 152 -19.29 28.77 -10.30
CA LEU A 152 -19.76 27.49 -9.78
C LEU A 152 -19.72 26.38 -10.84
N GLY A 153 -20.06 26.71 -12.09
CA GLY A 153 -19.96 25.75 -13.20
C GLY A 153 -18.54 25.28 -13.45
N VAL A 154 -17.56 26.18 -13.36
CA VAL A 154 -16.14 25.86 -13.49
C VAL A 154 -15.66 25.01 -12.32
N LEU A 155 -16.06 25.35 -11.08
CA LEU A 155 -15.71 24.59 -9.88
C LEU A 155 -16.31 23.19 -9.88
N SER A 156 -17.55 23.05 -10.35
CA SER A 156 -18.21 21.74 -10.49
C SER A 156 -17.54 20.85 -11.55
N ALA A 157 -17.14 21.44 -12.68
CA ALA A 157 -16.36 20.72 -13.69
C ALA A 157 -15.00 20.26 -13.15
N ARG A 158 -14.37 21.08 -12.31
CA ARG A 158 -13.12 20.74 -11.65
C ARG A 158 -13.30 19.64 -10.59
N ALA A 159 -14.38 19.67 -9.78
CA ALA A 159 -14.71 18.61 -8.85
C ALA A 159 -14.90 17.27 -9.58
N LEU A 160 -15.57 17.29 -10.73
CA LEU A 160 -15.74 16.11 -11.59
C LEU A 160 -14.39 15.59 -12.11
N ASP A 161 -13.50 16.45 -12.56
CA ASP A 161 -12.15 16.07 -13.05
C ASP A 161 -11.32 15.45 -11.93
N ILE A 162 -11.41 15.99 -10.71
CA ILE A 162 -10.78 15.40 -9.51
C ILE A 162 -11.38 14.02 -9.24
N LEU A 163 -12.69 13.87 -9.15
CA LEU A 163 -13.36 12.58 -8.91
C LEU A 163 -12.97 11.53 -9.95
N ASP A 164 -12.94 11.90 -11.23
CA ASP A 164 -12.53 10.99 -12.29
C ASP A 164 -11.06 10.60 -12.21
N SER A 165 -10.20 11.51 -11.76
CA SER A 165 -8.76 11.26 -11.61
C SER A 165 -8.43 10.39 -10.41
N VAL A 166 -9.23 10.47 -9.33
CA VAL A 166 -9.00 9.68 -8.10
C VAL A 166 -9.83 8.39 -8.04
N ASP A 167 -10.79 8.21 -8.97
CA ASP A 167 -11.64 7.01 -8.97
C ASP A 167 -10.84 5.73 -9.07
N ARG A 168 -11.09 4.82 -8.13
CA ARG A 168 -10.39 3.52 -8.00
C ARG A 168 -8.88 3.64 -7.86
N SER A 169 -8.41 4.81 -7.45
CA SER A 169 -7.01 5.04 -7.17
C SER A 169 -6.63 4.44 -5.84
N ASP A 170 -5.58 3.62 -5.84
CA ASP A 170 -5.03 3.04 -4.63
C ASP A 170 -3.74 3.78 -4.25
N ILE A 171 -3.77 4.45 -3.09
CA ILE A 171 -2.55 4.81 -2.36
C ILE A 171 -2.26 3.67 -1.40
N SER A 172 -1.05 3.19 -1.40
CA SER A 172 -0.71 2.16 -0.44
C SER A 172 0.71 2.23 0.05
N GLY A 173 0.87 1.68 1.25
CA GLY A 173 2.03 1.73 2.00
C GLY A 173 2.45 0.47 2.72
N GLN A 174 3.79 0.07 2.65
CA GLN A 174 4.28 -1.08 3.39
C GLN A 174 5.68 -0.87 3.97
N ALA A 175 5.82 -1.22 5.25
CA ALA A 175 7.10 -1.37 5.93
C ALA A 175 7.27 -2.82 6.39
N THR A 176 8.45 -3.39 6.19
CA THR A 176 8.76 -4.75 6.62
C THR A 176 10.09 -4.75 7.38
N ALA A 177 10.10 -5.43 8.52
CA ALA A 177 11.32 -5.81 9.23
C ALA A 177 11.34 -7.33 9.42
N ALA A 178 12.48 -7.96 9.17
CA ALA A 178 12.61 -9.41 9.29
C ALA A 178 13.91 -9.80 9.99
N LEU A 179 13.81 -10.74 10.91
CA LEU A 179 14.92 -11.42 11.56
C LEU A 179 14.87 -12.91 11.23
N GLY A 180 15.98 -13.47 10.76
CA GLY A 180 16.08 -14.88 10.41
C GLY A 180 17.30 -15.57 11.00
N LEU A 181 17.09 -16.79 11.48
CA LEU A 181 18.14 -17.69 11.98
C LEU A 181 18.00 -19.02 11.26
N ALA A 182 19.04 -19.52 10.60
CA ALA A 182 19.02 -20.83 9.98
C ALA A 182 20.21 -21.68 10.45
N PHE A 183 19.96 -22.97 10.61
CA PHE A 183 20.91 -23.98 11.08
C PHE A 183 20.91 -25.17 10.14
N SER A 184 22.07 -25.51 9.59
CA SER A 184 22.17 -26.58 8.60
C SER A 184 23.05 -27.77 9.01
N ASN A 185 23.80 -27.68 10.13
CA ASN A 185 24.68 -28.75 10.62
C ASN A 185 23.94 -29.87 11.38
N THR A 186 22.64 -29.97 11.17
CA THR A 186 21.76 -30.98 11.76
C THR A 186 21.28 -31.95 10.68
N PRO A 187 20.83 -33.18 11.04
CA PRO A 187 20.23 -34.11 10.05
C PRO A 187 19.03 -33.53 9.31
N TYR A 188 18.34 -32.58 9.93
CA TYR A 188 17.23 -31.83 9.37
C TYR A 188 17.51 -30.34 9.50
N PRO A 189 18.04 -29.68 8.47
CA PRO A 189 18.25 -28.25 8.48
C PRO A 189 16.94 -27.53 8.82
N PHE A 190 17.03 -26.52 9.67
CA PHE A 190 15.87 -25.73 10.08
C PHE A 190 16.18 -24.24 10.13
N ALA A 191 15.15 -23.42 10.04
CA ALA A 191 15.23 -21.97 10.24
C ALA A 191 14.06 -21.49 11.08
N ILE A 192 14.30 -20.44 11.85
CA ILE A 192 13.29 -19.68 12.56
C ILE A 192 13.34 -18.25 12.03
N HIS A 193 12.18 -17.66 11.83
CA HIS A 193 12.09 -16.30 11.36
C HIS A 193 10.95 -15.54 12.05
N LEU A 194 11.20 -14.29 12.29
CA LEU A 194 10.24 -13.31 12.76
C LEU A 194 10.14 -12.21 11.69
N GLN A 195 8.94 -11.92 11.25
CA GLN A 195 8.66 -10.81 10.36
C GLN A 195 7.60 -9.91 10.98
N VAL A 196 7.81 -8.62 10.92
CA VAL A 196 6.80 -7.61 11.21
C VAL A 196 6.57 -6.84 9.92
N ARG A 197 5.32 -6.74 9.51
CA ARG A 197 4.89 -6.02 8.32
C ARG A 197 3.76 -5.10 8.70
N GLY A 198 3.91 -3.81 8.40
CA GLY A 198 2.85 -2.84 8.42
C GLY A 198 2.42 -2.53 6.99
N THR A 199 1.14 -2.55 6.72
CA THR A 199 0.54 -2.22 5.42
C THR A 199 -0.54 -1.18 5.66
N GLY A 200 -0.52 -0.10 4.89
CA GLY A 200 -1.58 0.89 4.85
C GLY A 200 -2.12 1.01 3.44
N ARG A 201 -3.41 1.26 3.30
CA ARG A 201 -4.06 1.54 2.00
C ARG A 201 -5.11 2.62 2.17
N GLY A 202 -5.30 3.40 1.11
CA GLY A 202 -6.41 4.30 0.94
C GLY A 202 -6.95 4.17 -0.47
N ARG A 203 -8.26 4.22 -0.62
CA ARG A 203 -8.94 4.18 -1.91
C ARG A 203 -10.08 5.17 -1.92
N VAL A 204 -10.25 5.86 -3.03
CA VAL A 204 -11.45 6.65 -3.32
C VAL A 204 -12.27 5.90 -4.36
N GLU A 205 -13.56 5.75 -4.13
CA GLU A 205 -14.50 5.18 -5.07
C GLU A 205 -15.54 6.24 -5.43
N ALA A 206 -15.36 6.85 -6.60
CA ALA A 206 -16.29 7.86 -7.09
C ALA A 206 -17.60 7.21 -7.56
N SER A 207 -18.73 7.62 -6.98
CA SER A 207 -20.04 7.08 -7.34
C SER A 207 -20.50 7.62 -8.70
N ASP A 208 -21.23 6.79 -9.44
CA ASP A 208 -21.86 7.23 -10.68
C ASP A 208 -22.92 8.33 -10.42
N ALA A 209 -23.53 8.33 -9.24
CA ALA A 209 -24.51 9.34 -8.85
C ALA A 209 -23.85 10.72 -8.70
N ASP A 210 -22.71 10.79 -8.07
CA ASP A 210 -21.97 12.05 -7.87
C ASP A 210 -21.43 12.59 -9.20
N ARG A 211 -20.93 11.69 -10.08
CA ARG A 211 -20.53 12.08 -11.43
C ARG A 211 -21.67 12.70 -12.21
N VAL A 212 -22.82 12.04 -12.23
CA VAL A 212 -24.03 12.55 -12.90
C VAL A 212 -24.47 13.86 -12.28
N TYR A 213 -24.39 13.99 -10.95
CA TYR A 213 -24.72 15.22 -10.25
C TYR A 213 -23.83 16.38 -10.71
N PHE A 214 -22.50 16.24 -10.63
CA PHE A 214 -21.57 17.29 -11.02
C PHE A 214 -21.62 17.60 -12.52
N GLU A 215 -21.81 16.59 -13.40
CA GLU A 215 -21.98 16.79 -14.83
C GLU A 215 -23.27 17.58 -15.16
N GLN A 216 -24.38 17.21 -14.52
CA GLN A 216 -25.64 17.92 -14.68
C GLN A 216 -25.56 19.35 -14.13
N PHE A 217 -24.94 19.52 -12.95
CA PHE A 217 -24.77 20.81 -12.34
C PHE A 217 -23.92 21.74 -13.22
N ALA A 218 -22.75 21.28 -13.64
CA ALA A 218 -21.88 22.05 -14.54
C ALA A 218 -22.54 22.38 -15.87
N SER A 219 -23.27 21.44 -16.49
CA SER A 219 -23.97 21.67 -17.77
C SER A 219 -25.14 22.61 -17.62
N THR A 220 -25.86 22.54 -16.49
CA THR A 220 -27.00 23.45 -16.20
C THR A 220 -26.53 24.88 -16.04
N LEU A 221 -25.41 25.09 -15.29
CA LEU A 221 -24.88 26.43 -15.09
C LEU A 221 -24.22 27.01 -16.35
N ALA A 222 -23.76 26.17 -17.26
CA ALA A 222 -23.20 26.61 -18.53
C ALA A 222 -24.29 27.04 -19.56
N ASP A 223 -25.56 26.69 -19.35
CA ASP A 223 -26.68 27.05 -20.27
C ASP A 223 -27.43 28.27 -19.75
N ALA A 224 -26.98 29.43 -20.15
CA ALA A 224 -27.58 30.73 -19.81
C ALA A 224 -29.07 30.89 -20.22
N SER A 225 -29.66 29.94 -20.93
CA SER A 225 -31.04 29.99 -21.39
C SER A 225 -32.05 29.20 -20.52
N LEU A 226 -31.56 28.48 -19.50
CA LEU A 226 -32.41 27.67 -18.63
C LEU A 226 -33.35 28.53 -17.77
N SER A 227 -34.59 28.11 -17.66
CA SER A 227 -35.59 28.73 -16.79
C SER A 227 -35.37 28.28 -15.33
N ARG A 228 -35.96 29.07 -14.38
CA ARG A 228 -35.97 28.70 -12.95
C ARG A 228 -36.40 27.25 -12.69
N ALA A 229 -37.47 26.82 -13.35
CA ALA A 229 -38.02 25.47 -13.16
C ALA A 229 -37.03 24.36 -13.61
N GLU A 230 -36.23 24.65 -14.65
CA GLU A 230 -35.20 23.72 -15.13
C GLU A 230 -33.99 23.69 -14.18
N ILE A 231 -33.61 24.84 -13.63
CA ILE A 231 -32.55 24.94 -12.62
C ILE A 231 -32.96 24.19 -11.34
N GLU A 232 -34.17 24.45 -10.80
CA GLU A 232 -34.68 23.77 -9.60
C GLU A 232 -34.87 22.25 -9.83
N ALA A 233 -35.17 21.84 -11.07
CA ALA A 233 -35.32 20.43 -11.41
C ALA A 233 -34.00 19.63 -11.31
N THR A 234 -32.85 20.28 -11.31
CA THR A 234 -31.55 19.62 -11.07
C THR A 234 -31.41 19.18 -9.61
N GLY A 235 -32.18 19.76 -8.69
CA GLY A 235 -32.10 19.52 -7.25
C GLY A 235 -30.86 20.13 -6.56
N ALA A 236 -29.96 20.75 -7.34
CA ALA A 236 -28.72 21.34 -6.84
C ALA A 236 -28.87 22.78 -6.33
N LEU A 237 -29.91 23.50 -6.81
CA LEU A 237 -30.17 24.88 -6.45
C LEU A 237 -31.65 25.03 -6.08
N THR A 238 -31.90 25.73 -4.95
CA THR A 238 -33.25 26.19 -4.58
C THR A 238 -33.28 27.72 -4.61
N LEU A 239 -34.20 28.27 -5.38
CA LEU A 239 -34.37 29.71 -5.51
C LEU A 239 -35.54 30.18 -4.66
N GLU A 240 -35.27 30.87 -3.55
CA GLU A 240 -36.31 31.55 -2.76
C GLU A 240 -36.38 33.03 -3.14
N ILE A 241 -37.48 33.45 -3.71
CA ILE A 241 -37.71 34.84 -4.10
C ILE A 241 -38.77 35.46 -3.18
N ASP A 242 -38.41 36.53 -2.47
CA ASP A 242 -39.35 37.38 -1.73
C ASP A 242 -39.94 38.44 -2.67
N GLU A 243 -41.10 38.16 -3.20
CA GLU A 243 -41.79 39.03 -4.18
C GLU A 243 -42.13 40.41 -3.59
N ASP A 244 -42.37 40.51 -2.27
CA ASP A 244 -42.73 41.77 -1.60
C ASP A 244 -41.50 42.68 -1.42
N ARG A 245 -40.33 42.13 -1.28
CA ARG A 245 -39.08 42.88 -1.07
C ARG A 245 -38.24 43.04 -2.34
N ARG A 246 -38.56 42.35 -3.40
CA ARG A 246 -37.72 42.24 -4.61
C ARG A 246 -36.29 41.79 -4.25
N THR A 247 -36.22 40.88 -3.32
CA THR A 247 -34.94 40.22 -2.92
C THR A 247 -35.10 38.73 -3.12
N GLY A 248 -34.10 38.09 -3.70
CA GLY A 248 -34.02 36.65 -3.82
C GLY A 248 -32.89 36.12 -2.97
N THR A 249 -33.04 34.91 -2.52
CA THR A 249 -31.94 34.13 -1.92
C THR A 249 -31.77 32.87 -2.72
N ILE A 250 -30.59 32.61 -3.21
CA ILE A 250 -30.22 31.28 -3.69
C ILE A 250 -29.72 30.49 -2.49
N THR A 251 -30.33 29.36 -2.30
CA THR A 251 -29.73 28.35 -1.45
C THR A 251 -29.17 27.27 -2.38
N VAL A 252 -27.86 27.19 -2.45
CA VAL A 252 -27.19 26.00 -3.00
C VAL A 252 -27.49 24.90 -2.02
N VAL A 253 -28.15 23.84 -2.47
CA VAL A 253 -28.19 22.61 -1.66
C VAL A 253 -26.76 22.12 -1.64
N SER A 254 -26.13 22.12 -0.47
CA SER A 254 -24.73 21.71 -0.33
C SER A 254 -24.56 20.35 -1.01
N PRO A 255 -23.68 20.22 -1.98
CA PRO A 255 -23.39 18.91 -2.56
C PRO A 255 -22.92 17.93 -1.50
N GLU A 256 -22.31 18.42 -0.41
CA GLU A 256 -21.81 17.65 0.70
C GLU A 256 -22.87 16.71 1.29
N ASP A 257 -24.12 17.18 1.47
CA ASP A 257 -25.23 16.39 2.01
C ASP A 257 -25.75 15.29 1.05
N GLN A 258 -25.23 15.18 -0.18
CA GLN A 258 -25.72 14.27 -1.22
C GLN A 258 -24.62 13.40 -1.82
N LEU A 259 -23.35 13.64 -1.47
CA LEU A 259 -22.23 12.90 -2.03
C LEU A 259 -22.20 11.47 -1.50
N THR A 260 -22.23 10.52 -2.41
CA THR A 260 -22.22 9.08 -2.14
C THR A 260 -20.89 8.41 -2.51
N SER A 261 -19.94 9.19 -3.01
CA SER A 261 -18.58 8.71 -3.25
C SER A 261 -17.95 8.25 -1.93
N GLY A 262 -17.28 7.11 -1.98
CA GLY A 262 -16.73 6.47 -0.80
C GLY A 262 -15.23 6.71 -0.65
N ILE A 263 -14.79 6.75 0.60
CA ILE A 263 -13.37 6.69 0.98
C ILE A 263 -13.17 5.44 1.83
N GLU A 264 -12.30 4.55 1.40
CA GLU A 264 -11.87 3.40 2.18
C GLU A 264 -10.42 3.63 2.62
N GLY A 265 -10.17 3.61 3.92
CA GLY A 265 -8.84 3.67 4.51
C GLY A 265 -8.60 2.46 5.40
N GLY A 266 -7.40 1.86 5.32
CA GLY A 266 -7.12 0.71 6.17
C GLY A 266 -5.64 0.52 6.47
N GLY A 267 -5.36 -0.02 7.66
CA GLY A 267 -4.03 -0.41 8.11
C GLY A 267 -4.02 -1.81 8.71
N LEU A 268 -3.00 -2.60 8.34
CA LEU A 268 -2.76 -3.92 8.90
C LEU A 268 -1.34 -4.02 9.42
N VAL A 269 -1.18 -4.37 10.68
CA VAL A 269 0.12 -4.81 11.23
C VAL A 269 0.08 -6.33 11.39
N ARG A 270 0.98 -7.01 10.70
CA ARG A 270 1.13 -8.47 10.75
C ARG A 270 2.48 -8.83 11.36
N MET A 271 2.47 -9.56 12.46
CA MET A 271 3.67 -10.16 13.03
C MET A 271 3.64 -11.66 12.81
N THR A 272 4.55 -12.21 12.01
CA THR A 272 4.60 -13.62 11.64
C THR A 272 5.84 -14.29 12.24
N LEU A 273 5.63 -15.35 13.01
CA LEU A 273 6.65 -16.30 13.45
C LEU A 273 6.55 -17.55 12.58
N GLY A 274 7.62 -17.90 11.88
CA GLY A 274 7.68 -19.12 11.08
C GLY A 274 8.84 -20.02 11.46
N ALA A 275 8.67 -21.32 11.29
CA ALA A 275 9.69 -22.34 11.51
C ALA A 275 9.80 -23.25 10.29
N SER A 276 10.89 -23.16 9.56
CA SER A 276 11.14 -23.96 8.36
C SER A 276 11.97 -25.21 8.69
N ILE A 277 11.61 -26.33 8.08
CA ILE A 277 12.41 -27.56 8.12
C ILE A 277 12.47 -28.18 6.72
N ALA A 278 13.60 -28.77 6.37
CA ALA A 278 13.79 -29.38 5.05
C ALA A 278 14.53 -30.71 5.12
N ARG A 279 14.34 -31.51 4.07
CA ARG A 279 15.09 -32.74 3.82
C ARG A 279 15.20 -33.04 2.34
N THR A 280 16.22 -33.81 1.96
CA THR A 280 16.30 -34.41 0.62
C THR A 280 15.60 -35.76 0.62
N VAL A 281 14.80 -36.02 -0.43
CA VAL A 281 14.19 -37.31 -0.73
C VAL A 281 14.57 -37.72 -2.15
N THR A 282 14.79 -39.02 -2.38
CA THR A 282 15.10 -39.53 -3.73
C THR A 282 13.82 -40.03 -4.38
N ILE A 283 13.40 -39.39 -5.47
CA ILE A 283 12.20 -39.73 -6.24
C ILE A 283 12.64 -40.19 -7.64
N LYS A 284 12.38 -41.43 -7.99
CA LYS A 284 12.77 -42.02 -9.29
C LYS A 284 14.25 -41.80 -9.65
N GLY A 285 15.15 -41.85 -8.66
CA GLY A 285 16.59 -41.70 -8.85
C GLY A 285 17.07 -40.22 -8.91
N HIS A 286 16.16 -39.26 -8.70
CA HIS A 286 16.51 -37.83 -8.61
C HIS A 286 16.38 -37.36 -7.16
N ASP A 287 17.37 -36.62 -6.68
CA ASP A 287 17.31 -36.00 -5.38
C ASP A 287 16.47 -34.71 -5.45
N VAL A 288 15.40 -34.70 -4.69
CA VAL A 288 14.46 -33.59 -4.55
C VAL A 288 14.51 -33.10 -3.11
N ASP A 289 14.78 -31.83 -2.92
CA ASP A 289 14.68 -31.19 -1.62
C ASP A 289 13.22 -30.80 -1.38
N ILE A 290 12.69 -31.14 -0.23
CA ILE A 290 11.34 -30.76 0.20
C ILE A 290 11.43 -30.04 1.53
N GLY A 291 10.53 -29.10 1.76
CA GLY A 291 10.48 -28.35 3.02
C GLY A 291 9.08 -27.87 3.34
N ILE A 292 8.87 -27.56 4.60
CA ILE A 292 7.62 -27.03 5.14
C ILE A 292 7.93 -25.89 6.11
N THR A 293 7.09 -24.87 6.11
CA THR A 293 7.12 -23.76 7.06
C THR A 293 5.75 -23.54 7.65
N PRO A 294 5.42 -24.10 8.82
CA PRO A 294 4.32 -23.60 9.63
C PRO A 294 4.58 -22.15 10.07
N LYS A 295 3.53 -21.32 10.02
CA LYS A 295 3.54 -19.91 10.37
C LYS A 295 2.42 -19.61 11.34
N LEU A 296 2.71 -18.80 12.34
CA LEU A 296 1.75 -18.22 13.26
C LEU A 296 1.80 -16.70 13.09
N SER A 297 0.69 -16.09 12.74
CA SER A 297 0.58 -14.65 12.53
C SER A 297 -0.33 -14.02 13.58
N SER A 298 0.13 -12.94 14.21
CA SER A 298 -0.71 -12.02 14.96
C SER A 298 -1.05 -10.85 14.05
N LEU A 299 -2.32 -10.58 13.87
CA LEU A 299 -2.87 -9.56 13.00
C LEU A 299 -3.49 -8.47 13.86
N LEU A 300 -3.24 -7.21 13.51
CA LEU A 300 -3.89 -6.03 14.07
C LEU A 300 -4.33 -5.17 12.90
N ALA A 301 -5.64 -5.03 12.73
CA ALA A 301 -6.24 -4.30 11.63
C ALA A 301 -7.05 -3.11 12.16
N GLN A 302 -6.97 -2.01 11.44
CA GLN A 302 -7.81 -0.83 11.60
C GLN A 302 -8.28 -0.40 10.22
N GLY A 303 -9.47 0.19 10.11
CA GLY A 303 -9.96 0.68 8.84
C GLY A 303 -11.26 1.43 8.99
N VAL A 304 -11.51 2.33 8.06
CA VAL A 304 -12.73 3.11 7.95
C VAL A 304 -13.22 3.05 6.52
N GLU A 305 -14.52 2.89 6.37
CA GLU A 305 -15.24 3.11 5.13
C GLU A 305 -16.26 4.21 5.42
N THR A 306 -16.20 5.30 4.67
CA THR A 306 -17.06 6.46 4.85
C THR A 306 -17.42 7.06 3.49
N THR A 307 -18.54 7.76 3.43
CA THR A 307 -18.88 8.59 2.28
C THR A 307 -18.33 10.00 2.46
N LEU A 308 -18.21 10.76 1.37
CA LEU A 308 -17.81 12.17 1.45
C LEU A 308 -18.80 12.97 2.28
N ASP A 309 -20.11 12.65 2.20
CA ASP A 309 -21.15 13.25 3.02
C ASP A 309 -20.91 13.04 4.54
N GLU A 310 -20.58 11.83 4.95
CA GLU A 310 -20.25 11.51 6.35
C GLU A 310 -18.97 12.20 6.84
N GLU A 311 -17.98 12.37 5.96
CA GLU A 311 -16.69 12.96 6.32
C GLU A 311 -16.77 14.48 6.53
N PHE A 312 -17.53 15.18 5.69
CA PHE A 312 -17.73 16.64 5.77
C PHE A 312 -18.93 17.05 6.62
N GLY A 313 -19.78 16.09 7.01
CA GLY A 313 -20.94 16.36 7.86
C GLY A 313 -20.62 16.47 9.37
N ASP A 314 -21.64 16.78 10.18
CA ASP A 314 -21.52 16.90 11.66
C ASP A 314 -21.31 15.56 12.39
N GLY A 315 -20.83 14.52 11.70
CA GLY A 315 -20.63 13.15 12.21
C GLY A 315 -19.39 13.00 13.10
N GLN A 316 -19.13 11.76 13.52
CA GLN A 316 -17.86 11.38 14.13
C GLN A 316 -16.77 11.40 13.06
N SER A 317 -15.65 12.05 13.34
CA SER A 317 -14.56 12.13 12.35
C SER A 317 -14.06 10.75 11.92
N SER A 318 -13.64 10.61 10.67
CA SER A 318 -13.03 9.38 10.17
C SER A 318 -11.82 8.94 10.99
N GLU A 319 -11.08 9.88 11.58
CA GLU A 319 -9.94 9.60 12.47
C GLU A 319 -10.39 8.88 13.76
N ASP A 320 -11.48 9.32 14.40
CA ASP A 320 -12.02 8.68 15.60
C ASP A 320 -12.60 7.30 15.26
N ARG A 321 -13.34 7.16 14.16
CA ARG A 321 -13.87 5.88 13.65
C ARG A 321 -12.74 4.91 13.32
N PHE A 322 -11.68 5.38 12.66
CA PHE A 322 -10.50 4.57 12.34
C PHE A 322 -9.82 4.05 13.62
N ALA A 323 -9.67 4.90 14.64
CA ALA A 323 -9.07 4.50 15.90
C ALA A 323 -9.93 3.47 16.66
N ASP A 324 -11.25 3.60 16.61
CA ASP A 324 -12.21 2.71 17.28
C ASP A 324 -12.43 1.39 16.51
N SER A 325 -11.98 1.29 15.26
CA SER A 325 -12.17 0.13 14.39
C SER A 325 -11.19 -1.02 14.62
N GLU A 326 -10.29 -0.90 15.62
CA GLU A 326 -9.22 -1.86 15.87
C GLU A 326 -9.75 -3.27 16.16
N VAL A 327 -9.28 -4.22 15.38
CA VAL A 327 -9.52 -5.65 15.56
C VAL A 327 -8.19 -6.40 15.58
N SER A 328 -8.04 -7.34 16.50
CA SER A 328 -6.88 -8.21 16.56
C SER A 328 -7.27 -9.68 16.44
N ASP A 329 -6.50 -10.45 15.69
CA ASP A 329 -6.70 -11.88 15.51
C ASP A 329 -5.36 -12.62 15.45
N THR A 330 -5.42 -13.95 15.57
CA THR A 330 -4.27 -14.84 15.43
C THR A 330 -4.60 -15.91 14.40
N SER A 331 -3.81 -15.96 13.33
CA SER A 331 -3.99 -16.92 12.24
C SER A 331 -2.84 -17.92 12.18
N PHE A 332 -3.10 -19.03 11.50
CA PHE A 332 -2.13 -20.08 11.24
C PHE A 332 -2.12 -20.42 9.75
N SER A 333 -0.92 -20.46 9.17
CA SER A 333 -0.74 -20.87 7.78
C SER A 333 0.47 -21.79 7.60
N VAL A 334 0.66 -22.31 6.40
CA VAL A 334 1.75 -23.22 6.06
C VAL A 334 2.25 -22.92 4.66
N ASP A 335 3.60 -22.91 4.49
CA ASP A 335 4.21 -22.93 3.17
C ASP A 335 4.84 -24.29 2.89
N LEU A 336 4.66 -24.81 1.66
CA LEU A 336 5.24 -26.04 1.17
C LEU A 336 6.21 -25.75 0.04
N GLY A 337 7.45 -26.21 0.16
CA GLY A 337 8.50 -25.93 -0.81
C GLY A 337 9.14 -27.18 -1.37
N GLY A 338 9.54 -27.10 -2.64
CA GLY A 338 10.32 -28.11 -3.31
C GLY A 338 11.43 -27.49 -4.18
N SER A 339 12.58 -28.18 -4.28
CA SER A 339 13.59 -27.81 -5.28
C SER A 339 14.38 -29.03 -5.74
N MET A 340 14.88 -28.97 -6.98
CA MET A 340 15.76 -30.00 -7.53
C MET A 340 16.89 -29.39 -8.36
N ARG A 341 18.05 -30.03 -8.36
CA ARG A 341 19.16 -29.70 -9.25
C ARG A 341 19.17 -30.65 -10.43
N LEU A 342 19.34 -30.09 -11.62
CA LEU A 342 19.58 -30.91 -12.79
C LEU A 342 21.03 -31.39 -12.79
N THR A 343 21.24 -32.72 -12.93
CA THR A 343 22.55 -33.31 -12.84
C THR A 343 23.48 -32.97 -14.02
N THR A 344 22.88 -32.64 -15.16
CA THR A 344 23.62 -32.36 -16.41
C THR A 344 23.84 -30.87 -16.66
N HIS A 345 23.18 -30.01 -15.96
CA HIS A 345 23.23 -28.56 -16.17
C HIS A 345 23.30 -27.82 -14.82
N PRO A 346 23.96 -26.67 -14.77
CA PRO A 346 24.03 -25.85 -13.55
C PRO A 346 22.70 -25.11 -13.29
N ILE A 347 21.60 -25.85 -13.33
CA ILE A 347 20.23 -25.34 -13.20
C ILE A 347 19.60 -25.96 -11.94
N ARG A 348 18.94 -25.14 -11.16
CA ARG A 348 18.03 -25.53 -10.09
C ARG A 348 16.61 -25.11 -10.48
N LEU A 349 15.66 -26.02 -10.33
CA LEU A 349 14.24 -25.75 -10.43
C LEU A 349 13.63 -25.75 -9.03
N ALA A 350 12.60 -24.95 -8.82
CA ALA A 350 11.91 -24.85 -7.53
C ALA A 350 10.41 -24.58 -7.73
N ALA A 351 9.63 -24.98 -6.73
CA ALA A 351 8.23 -24.61 -6.59
C ALA A 351 7.94 -24.36 -5.11
N VAL A 352 7.05 -23.43 -4.82
CA VAL A 352 6.55 -23.16 -3.48
C VAL A 352 5.06 -22.88 -3.55
N LEU A 353 4.30 -23.50 -2.66
CA LEU A 353 2.91 -23.15 -2.39
C LEU A 353 2.90 -22.41 -1.06
N ARG A 354 2.63 -21.11 -1.13
CA ARG A 354 2.59 -20.20 0.03
C ARG A 354 1.17 -20.10 0.56
N ASN A 355 1.04 -19.84 1.85
CA ASN A 355 -0.24 -19.57 2.51
C ASN A 355 -1.31 -20.61 2.17
N VAL A 356 -0.97 -21.93 2.31
CA VAL A 356 -1.88 -23.04 2.01
C VAL A 356 -3.21 -22.88 2.72
N ILE A 357 -3.17 -22.35 3.95
CA ILE A 357 -4.35 -21.96 4.71
C ILE A 357 -4.46 -20.45 4.56
N PRO A 358 -5.53 -19.93 3.93
CA PRO A 358 -5.72 -18.50 3.79
C PRO A 358 -5.94 -17.82 5.14
N GLU A 359 -5.60 -16.55 5.20
CA GLU A 359 -5.77 -15.70 6.38
C GLU A 359 -6.68 -14.53 6.00
N SER A 360 -7.60 -14.15 6.90
CA SER A 360 -8.48 -12.99 6.73
C SER A 360 -8.74 -12.34 8.08
N ILE A 361 -8.82 -11.02 8.10
CA ILE A 361 -9.27 -10.22 9.25
C ILE A 361 -10.13 -9.08 8.74
N GLU A 362 -11.26 -8.84 9.42
CA GLU A 362 -12.22 -7.79 9.08
C GLU A 362 -12.28 -6.80 10.26
N THR A 363 -12.21 -5.50 9.98
CA THR A 363 -12.35 -4.44 10.98
C THR A 363 -13.82 -4.26 11.38
N THR A 364 -14.09 -3.53 12.45
CA THR A 364 -15.48 -3.23 12.86
C THR A 364 -16.23 -2.38 11.84
N GLU A 365 -15.53 -1.64 11.00
CA GLU A 365 -16.05 -0.80 9.92
C GLU A 365 -16.14 -1.55 8.57
N GLY A 366 -15.93 -2.87 8.54
CA GLY A 366 -16.11 -3.69 7.33
C GLY A 366 -14.90 -3.79 6.41
N VAL A 367 -13.79 -3.10 6.70
CA VAL A 367 -12.57 -3.20 5.89
C VAL A 367 -11.92 -4.57 6.08
N VAL A 368 -11.73 -5.32 4.99
CA VAL A 368 -11.22 -6.68 5.00
C VAL A 368 -9.78 -6.74 4.51
N PHE A 369 -8.92 -7.47 5.23
CA PHE A 369 -7.56 -7.80 4.80
C PHE A 369 -7.42 -9.31 4.62
N GLU A 370 -7.10 -9.73 3.40
CA GLU A 370 -6.99 -11.13 3.02
C GLU A 370 -5.60 -11.49 2.52
N THR A 371 -5.17 -12.73 2.79
CA THR A 371 -3.97 -13.33 2.20
C THR A 371 -4.28 -14.74 1.75
N GLY A 372 -4.28 -14.94 0.44
CA GLY A 372 -4.65 -16.19 -0.21
C GLY A 372 -3.49 -17.13 -0.54
N PRO A 373 -3.76 -18.38 -0.93
CA PRO A 373 -2.76 -19.33 -1.36
C PRO A 373 -2.18 -18.98 -2.73
N GLN A 374 -0.83 -19.00 -2.83
CA GLN A 374 -0.11 -18.70 -4.07
C GLN A 374 0.88 -19.80 -4.43
N LEU A 375 0.80 -20.31 -5.66
CA LEU A 375 1.75 -21.24 -6.22
C LEU A 375 2.78 -20.49 -7.09
N VAL A 376 4.04 -20.54 -6.69
CA VAL A 376 5.15 -19.93 -7.44
C VAL A 376 6.10 -21.03 -7.93
N VAL A 377 6.51 -20.95 -9.19
CA VAL A 377 7.54 -21.81 -9.79
C VAL A 377 8.72 -20.96 -10.21
N GLY A 378 9.92 -21.53 -10.18
CA GLY A 378 11.11 -20.77 -10.57
C GLY A 378 12.28 -21.63 -10.95
N GLY A 379 13.27 -20.96 -11.53
CA GLY A 379 14.52 -21.56 -11.96
C GLY A 379 15.70 -20.63 -11.69
N ALA A 380 16.86 -21.22 -11.43
CA ALA A 380 18.12 -20.53 -11.31
C ALA A 380 19.19 -21.25 -12.12
N TRP A 381 19.93 -20.49 -12.91
CA TRP A 381 21.14 -20.92 -13.60
C TRP A 381 22.33 -20.23 -12.97
N SER A 382 23.34 -21.00 -12.51
CA SER A 382 24.52 -20.42 -11.86
C SER A 382 25.79 -21.01 -12.48
N ARG A 383 26.68 -20.14 -12.96
CA ARG A 383 27.97 -20.53 -13.50
C ARG A 383 29.05 -19.53 -13.13
N GLU A 384 30.10 -20.01 -12.44
CA GLU A 384 31.23 -19.21 -11.96
C GLU A 384 30.75 -18.04 -11.09
N ILE A 385 30.84 -16.81 -11.61
CA ILE A 385 30.44 -15.57 -10.91
C ILE A 385 29.04 -15.10 -11.31
N PHE A 386 28.39 -15.75 -12.28
CA PHE A 386 27.10 -15.34 -12.82
C PHE A 386 25.97 -16.20 -12.30
N THR A 387 24.89 -15.58 -11.91
CA THR A 387 23.61 -16.23 -11.60
C THR A 387 22.47 -15.51 -12.28
N VAL A 388 21.55 -16.26 -12.86
CA VAL A 388 20.29 -15.75 -13.42
C VAL A 388 19.14 -16.52 -12.76
N ASN A 389 18.15 -15.81 -12.29
CA ASN A 389 16.97 -16.34 -11.61
C ASN A 389 15.71 -15.90 -12.36
N ALA A 390 14.71 -16.77 -12.42
CA ALA A 390 13.37 -16.41 -12.88
C ALA A 390 12.34 -17.12 -12.02
N ASP A 391 11.32 -16.38 -11.57
CA ASP A 391 10.19 -16.87 -10.80
C ASP A 391 8.88 -16.42 -11.46
N LEU A 392 7.83 -17.25 -11.37
CA LEU A 392 6.50 -16.98 -11.90
C LEU A 392 5.43 -17.46 -10.93
N ALA A 393 4.57 -16.56 -10.48
CA ALA A 393 3.34 -16.91 -9.79
C ALA A 393 2.32 -17.46 -10.81
N LEU A 394 1.85 -18.69 -10.58
CA LEU A 394 0.95 -19.39 -11.52
C LEU A 394 -0.51 -19.01 -11.35
N ASN A 395 -0.86 -18.42 -10.21
CA ASN A 395 -2.18 -17.90 -9.92
C ASN A 395 -2.07 -16.51 -9.29
N GLU A 396 -3.10 -15.72 -9.49
CA GLU A 396 -3.36 -14.54 -8.72
C GLU A 396 -3.70 -14.91 -7.27
N ALA A 397 -3.22 -14.15 -6.32
CA ALA A 397 -3.54 -14.29 -4.90
C ALA A 397 -3.45 -12.93 -4.21
N ASP A 398 -4.32 -12.73 -3.24
CA ASP A 398 -4.27 -11.56 -2.38
C ASP A 398 -3.12 -11.70 -1.38
N VAL A 399 -2.41 -10.62 -1.17
CA VAL A 399 -1.44 -10.46 -0.09
C VAL A 399 -1.77 -9.17 0.65
N ASP A 400 -2.33 -9.30 1.85
CA ASP A 400 -2.87 -8.18 2.63
C ASP A 400 -3.91 -7.36 1.80
N SER A 401 -4.76 -8.10 1.04
CA SER A 401 -5.79 -7.60 0.10
C SER A 401 -5.26 -6.88 -1.16
N PHE A 402 -3.98 -7.03 -1.46
CA PHE A 402 -3.45 -6.60 -2.75
C PHE A 402 -3.36 -7.79 -3.69
N PRO A 403 -4.14 -7.82 -4.79
CA PRO A 403 -4.03 -8.87 -5.78
C PRO A 403 -2.65 -8.83 -6.44
N THR A 404 -2.02 -9.99 -6.53
CA THR A 404 -0.65 -10.11 -7.05
C THR A 404 -0.48 -11.38 -7.87
N GLN A 405 0.14 -11.25 -9.04
CA GLN A 405 0.58 -12.35 -9.89
C GLN A 405 1.88 -11.98 -10.61
N VAL A 406 3.01 -12.18 -9.97
CA VAL A 406 4.30 -11.62 -10.40
C VAL A 406 5.11 -12.63 -11.22
N PHE A 407 5.63 -12.16 -12.37
CA PHE A 407 6.81 -12.70 -13.02
C PHE A 407 8.03 -11.86 -12.62
N ALA A 408 9.11 -12.50 -12.21
CA ALA A 408 10.36 -11.87 -11.82
C ALA A 408 11.54 -12.50 -12.56
N LEU A 409 12.47 -11.68 -13.04
CA LEU A 409 13.72 -12.11 -13.66
C LEU A 409 14.86 -11.28 -13.11
N GLY A 410 15.92 -11.91 -12.63
CA GLY A 410 17.08 -11.22 -12.07
C GLY A 410 18.40 -11.85 -12.44
N GLY A 411 19.43 -11.01 -12.50
CA GLY A 411 20.81 -11.39 -12.73
C GLY A 411 21.74 -10.89 -11.63
N GLU A 412 22.71 -11.72 -11.23
CA GLU A 412 23.70 -11.41 -10.22
C GLU A 412 25.11 -11.72 -10.74
N VAL A 413 26.04 -10.82 -10.48
CA VAL A 413 27.48 -11.03 -10.67
C VAL A 413 28.17 -10.90 -9.32
N THR A 414 28.79 -12.00 -8.84
CA THR A 414 29.46 -12.04 -7.54
C THR A 414 30.95 -12.24 -7.70
N LYS A 415 31.77 -11.37 -7.09
CA LYS A 415 33.22 -11.49 -7.10
C LYS A 415 33.80 -11.14 -5.73
N GLY A 416 34.25 -12.16 -5.00
CA GLY A 416 34.70 -11.99 -3.61
C GLY A 416 33.58 -11.46 -2.72
N PRO A 417 33.78 -10.38 -1.97
CA PRO A 417 32.74 -9.79 -1.12
C PRO A 417 31.74 -8.90 -1.88
N PHE A 418 31.92 -8.70 -3.18
CA PHE A 418 31.11 -7.78 -3.97
C PHE A 418 30.08 -8.55 -4.78
N ALA A 419 28.84 -8.06 -4.79
CA ALA A 419 27.79 -8.52 -5.67
C ALA A 419 27.10 -7.31 -6.33
N LEU A 420 26.87 -7.41 -7.64
CA LEU A 420 26.04 -6.47 -8.40
C LEU A 420 24.83 -7.22 -8.93
N ARG A 421 23.65 -6.64 -8.76
CA ARG A 421 22.37 -7.26 -9.13
C ARG A 421 21.53 -6.30 -9.94
N ALA A 422 20.80 -6.87 -10.86
CA ALA A 422 19.75 -6.18 -11.60
C ALA A 422 18.59 -7.13 -11.86
N GLY A 423 17.39 -6.60 -11.91
CA GLY A 423 16.19 -7.39 -12.13
C GLY A 423 15.07 -6.61 -12.78
N ILE A 424 14.10 -7.33 -13.27
CA ILE A 424 12.83 -6.84 -13.78
C ILE A 424 11.71 -7.70 -13.21
N ASN A 425 10.60 -7.10 -12.89
CA ASN A 425 9.38 -7.81 -12.55
C ASN A 425 8.20 -7.25 -13.34
N HIS A 426 7.18 -8.08 -13.50
CA HIS A 426 5.92 -7.72 -14.10
C HIS A 426 4.80 -8.35 -13.30
N ASP A 427 3.83 -7.54 -12.83
CA ASP A 427 2.66 -7.99 -12.08
C ASP A 427 1.45 -8.03 -13.02
N PHE A 428 0.93 -9.22 -13.27
CA PHE A 428 -0.20 -9.44 -14.18
C PHE A 428 -1.55 -9.09 -13.54
N ALA A 429 -1.63 -9.07 -12.22
CA ALA A 429 -2.86 -8.73 -11.49
C ALA A 429 -3.15 -7.22 -11.50
N ARG A 430 -2.17 -6.40 -11.86
CA ARG A 430 -2.28 -4.94 -11.85
C ARG A 430 -2.64 -4.38 -13.21
N THR A 431 -3.42 -3.30 -13.23
CA THR A 431 -3.76 -2.56 -14.44
C THR A 431 -2.68 -1.54 -14.80
N GLU A 432 -2.12 -0.87 -13.81
CA GLU A 432 -1.09 0.17 -13.95
C GLU A 432 0.22 -0.22 -13.29
N SER A 433 1.31 0.47 -13.60
CA SER A 433 2.65 0.29 -13.01
C SER A 433 3.11 -1.17 -12.89
N ARG A 434 2.74 -1.99 -13.87
CA ARG A 434 2.91 -3.45 -13.90
C ARG A 434 4.37 -3.90 -13.92
N THR A 435 5.27 -3.07 -14.46
CA THR A 435 6.66 -3.47 -14.71
C THR A 435 7.61 -2.63 -13.89
N GLY A 436 8.40 -3.28 -13.03
CA GLY A 436 9.42 -2.65 -12.20
C GLY A 436 10.83 -3.07 -12.60
N LEU A 437 11.78 -2.15 -12.47
CA LEU A 437 13.21 -2.38 -12.62
C LEU A 437 13.89 -2.34 -11.25
N SER A 438 14.80 -3.27 -11.02
CA SER A 438 15.51 -3.40 -9.75
C SER A 438 17.01 -3.32 -9.94
N LEU A 439 17.68 -2.72 -8.96
CA LEU A 439 19.14 -2.69 -8.85
C LEU A 439 19.54 -3.01 -7.42
N GLY A 440 20.74 -3.56 -7.25
CA GLY A 440 21.27 -3.81 -5.91
C GLY A 440 22.75 -4.08 -5.86
N LEU A 441 23.28 -3.84 -4.67
CA LEU A 441 24.68 -4.01 -4.33
C LEU A 441 24.80 -4.89 -3.08
N GLY A 442 25.75 -5.84 -3.12
CA GLY A 442 26.21 -6.60 -1.95
C GLY A 442 27.66 -6.26 -1.64
N LEU A 443 27.94 -6.07 -0.35
CA LEU A 443 29.27 -5.78 0.18
C LEU A 443 29.54 -6.63 1.43
N GLY A 444 30.03 -7.84 1.21
CA GLY A 444 30.18 -8.83 2.28
C GLY A 444 28.83 -9.15 2.93
N PRO A 445 28.65 -8.84 4.23
CA PRO A 445 27.40 -9.10 4.93
C PRO A 445 26.29 -8.08 4.65
N LEU A 446 26.61 -6.92 4.05
CA LEU A 446 25.65 -5.84 3.78
C LEU A 446 25.10 -5.95 2.37
N GLU A 447 23.80 -5.87 2.24
CA GLU A 447 23.09 -5.85 0.98
C GLU A 447 22.10 -4.70 0.95
N ILE A 448 22.02 -4.03 -0.19
CA ILE A 448 21.09 -2.91 -0.45
C ILE A 448 20.45 -3.16 -1.80
N GLY A 449 19.15 -2.94 -1.87
CA GLY A 449 18.36 -3.08 -3.09
C GLY A 449 17.35 -1.98 -3.23
N ALA A 450 17.04 -1.61 -4.46
CA ALA A 450 15.97 -0.72 -4.80
C ALA A 450 15.24 -1.21 -6.04
N ARG A 451 13.95 -0.90 -6.13
CA ARG A 451 13.07 -1.17 -7.27
C ARG A 451 12.20 0.05 -7.53
N ALA A 452 11.99 0.37 -8.79
CA ALA A 452 11.05 1.38 -9.21
C ALA A 452 10.25 0.86 -10.42
N SER A 453 8.95 1.12 -10.47
CA SER A 453 8.10 0.86 -11.63
C SER A 453 7.65 2.14 -12.34
N ALA A 454 7.49 3.22 -11.59
CA ALA A 454 7.32 4.60 -12.03
C ALA A 454 8.00 5.51 -11.00
N ILE A 455 7.96 6.81 -11.17
CA ILE A 455 8.51 7.76 -10.19
C ILE A 455 7.73 7.66 -8.87
N GLU A 456 6.43 7.41 -8.96
CA GLU A 456 5.50 7.30 -7.84
C GLU A 456 5.58 5.93 -7.12
N HIS A 457 6.30 4.97 -7.70
CA HIS A 457 6.44 3.60 -7.15
C HIS A 457 7.90 3.30 -6.85
N LEU A 458 8.27 3.48 -5.61
CA LEU A 458 9.63 3.20 -5.14
C LEU A 458 9.62 2.13 -4.04
N GLN A 459 10.49 1.15 -4.17
CA GLN A 459 10.80 0.20 -3.12
C GLN A 459 12.29 0.23 -2.81
N ALA A 460 12.64 0.24 -1.54
CA ALA A 460 14.03 0.15 -1.09
C ALA A 460 14.16 -0.83 0.07
N GLY A 461 15.28 -1.53 0.14
CA GLY A 461 15.57 -2.45 1.22
C GLY A 461 17.05 -2.52 1.53
N ALA A 462 17.35 -2.79 2.80
CA ALA A 462 18.70 -3.06 3.29
C ALA A 462 18.69 -4.30 4.17
N GLN A 463 19.77 -5.07 4.11
CA GLN A 463 19.92 -6.30 4.86
C GLN A 463 21.35 -6.49 5.32
N VAL A 464 21.51 -7.04 6.52
CA VAL A 464 22.77 -7.56 7.03
C VAL A 464 22.64 -9.07 7.23
N SER A 465 23.56 -9.82 6.65
CA SER A 465 23.58 -11.29 6.73
C SER A 465 24.96 -11.79 7.17
N LEU A 466 24.98 -12.64 8.16
CA LEU A 466 26.21 -13.27 8.68
C LEU A 466 26.09 -14.80 8.54
N THR A 467 27.13 -15.41 7.95
CA THR A 467 27.23 -16.87 7.77
C THR A 467 28.48 -17.39 8.48
N PHE A 468 28.31 -18.48 9.25
CA PHE A 468 29.35 -19.13 10.07
C PHE A 468 29.49 -20.61 9.72
#